data_f9826eada9f3391c82e212f21b8bc4c9
#
_entry.id   f9826eada9f3391c82e212f21b8bc4c9
#
_cell.length_a   1.000
_cell.length_b   1.000
_cell.length_c   1.000
_cell.angle_alpha   90.00
_cell.angle_beta   90.00
_cell.angle_gamma   90.00
#
_symmetry.space_group_name_H-M   'P 1'
#
loop_
_entity.id
_entity.type
_entity.pdbx_description
1 polymer ?
#
loop_
_entity_poly.entity_id
_entity_poly.type
_entity_poly.pdbx_seq_one_letter_code
_entity_poly.pdbx_strand_id
1 'polypeptide(L)'
;MDELLRAWETTFGRSTLPFGVAEVLLDDQGRPYDFAYRYINAAAAALTGHVTEDLLGEEAYALWGGDPIWLDHFYEAAYKGRASEFEAPSEMLQQFFRAEVFPISEGLCGFTIHDGTDWILPAQRSMEKAAAGLFFY
;
A
#
# COMPACT_ATOMS: atom_id res chain seq x y z
N MET A 1 12.81 6.67 15.87
CA MET A 1 11.63 6.82 14.99
C MET A 1 11.50 8.24 14.45
N ASP A 2 11.76 9.25 15.28
CA ASP A 2 11.65 10.64 14.81
C ASP A 2 12.59 10.96 13.66
N GLU A 3 13.82 10.44 13.71
CA GLU A 3 14.75 10.64 12.61
C GLU A 3 14.28 9.97 11.33
N LEU A 4 13.68 8.79 11.45
CA LEU A 4 13.14 8.09 10.30
C LEU A 4 11.95 8.83 9.73
N LEU A 5 11.08 9.36 10.59
CA LEU A 5 9.94 10.13 10.14
C LEU A 5 10.38 11.36 9.37
N ARG A 6 11.42 12.05 9.84
CA ARG A 6 11.97 13.19 9.16
C ARG A 6 12.56 12.83 7.81
N ALA A 7 13.28 11.70 7.78
CA ALA A 7 13.87 11.22 6.53
C ALA A 7 12.79 10.92 5.50
N TRP A 8 11.72 10.23 5.92
CA TRP A 8 10.62 9.93 5.03
C TRP A 8 9.92 11.19 4.56
N GLU A 9 9.69 12.13 5.47
CA GLU A 9 9.03 13.38 5.10
C GLU A 9 9.90 14.19 4.13
N THR A 10 11.20 14.25 4.36
CA THR A 10 12.12 14.94 3.47
C THR A 10 12.15 14.32 2.09
N THR A 11 12.14 12.97 2.04
CA THR A 11 12.26 12.23 0.78
C THR A 11 10.93 12.17 0.03
N PHE A 12 9.83 11.90 0.73
CA PHE A 12 8.55 11.57 0.11
C PHE A 12 7.44 12.56 0.38
N GLY A 13 7.63 13.50 1.27
CA GLY A 13 6.53 14.38 1.70
C GLY A 13 5.92 15.18 0.56
N ARG A 14 6.74 15.63 -0.37
CA ARG A 14 6.28 16.39 -1.53
C ARG A 14 6.21 15.56 -2.80
N SER A 15 6.46 14.27 -2.69
CA SER A 15 6.43 13.39 -3.86
C SER A 15 5.00 13.13 -4.29
N THR A 16 4.80 13.00 -5.58
CA THR A 16 3.52 12.55 -6.12
C THR A 16 3.39 11.04 -6.05
N LEU A 17 4.49 10.33 -5.76
CA LEU A 17 4.44 8.88 -5.57
C LEU A 17 3.82 8.58 -4.21
N PRO A 18 2.68 7.89 -4.17
CA PRO A 18 2.09 7.48 -2.89
C PRO A 18 3.06 6.57 -2.14
N PHE A 19 3.38 6.95 -0.91
CA PHE A 19 4.30 6.19 -0.06
C PHE A 19 3.80 6.21 1.37
N GLY A 20 3.95 5.09 2.06
CA GLY A 20 3.62 5.01 3.47
C GLY A 20 4.42 3.95 4.17
N VAL A 21 4.35 3.99 5.49
CA VAL A 21 4.97 3.01 6.37
C VAL A 21 3.88 2.51 7.31
N ALA A 22 3.75 1.20 7.38
CA ALA A 22 2.73 0.56 8.20
C ALA A 22 3.40 -0.30 9.27
N GLU A 23 2.83 -0.27 10.46
CA GLU A 23 3.19 -1.20 11.52
C GLU A 23 2.12 -2.27 11.59
N VAL A 24 2.52 -3.53 11.51
CA VAL A 24 1.59 -4.66 11.59
C VAL A 24 1.34 -4.99 13.05
N LEU A 25 0.08 -5.08 13.43
CA LEU A 25 -0.34 -5.34 14.79
C LEU A 25 -0.68 -6.82 14.95
N LEU A 26 -0.10 -7.45 15.97
CA LEU A 26 -0.28 -8.88 16.22
C LEU A 26 -1.15 -9.08 17.44
N ASP A 27 -1.95 -10.17 17.40
CA ASP A 27 -2.75 -10.57 18.56
C ASP A 27 -1.89 -11.34 19.55
N ASP A 28 -2.50 -11.86 20.61
CA ASP A 28 -1.79 -12.60 21.65
C ASP A 28 -1.14 -13.88 21.15
N GLN A 29 -1.61 -14.38 20.01
CA GLN A 29 -1.11 -15.59 19.38
C GLN A 29 -0.02 -15.30 18.34
N GLY A 30 0.34 -14.03 18.17
CA GLY A 30 1.33 -13.64 17.18
C GLY A 30 0.78 -13.56 15.77
N ARG A 31 -0.53 -13.51 15.61
CA ARG A 31 -1.14 -13.43 14.29
C ARG A 31 -1.52 -11.99 13.95
N PRO A 32 -1.33 -11.57 12.70
CA PRO A 32 -1.69 -10.21 12.32
C PRO A 32 -3.22 -10.04 12.32
N TYR A 33 -3.67 -8.95 12.90
CA TYR A 33 -5.11 -8.66 12.91
C TYR A 33 -5.42 -7.28 12.35
N ASP A 34 -4.44 -6.37 12.32
CA ASP A 34 -4.66 -5.01 11.82
C ASP A 34 -3.31 -4.37 11.57
N PHE A 35 -3.32 -3.18 11.03
CA PHE A 35 -2.10 -2.41 10.89
C PHE A 35 -2.41 -0.93 11.14
N ALA A 36 -1.36 -0.17 11.48
CA ALA A 36 -1.48 1.26 11.71
C ALA A 36 -0.45 1.98 10.86
N TYR A 37 -0.83 3.09 10.23
CA TYR A 37 0.13 3.88 9.49
C TYR A 37 1.01 4.64 10.46
N ARG A 38 2.33 4.50 10.31
CA ARG A 38 3.30 5.27 11.07
C ARG A 38 3.78 6.48 10.28
N TYR A 39 3.70 6.39 8.98
CA TYR A 39 3.93 7.51 8.08
C TYR A 39 3.09 7.31 6.84
N ILE A 40 2.57 8.38 6.30
CA ILE A 40 1.87 8.33 5.03
C ILE A 40 1.96 9.72 4.43
N ASN A 41 2.37 9.80 3.16
CA ASN A 41 2.44 11.09 2.52
C ASN A 41 1.07 11.50 1.96
N ALA A 42 0.96 12.75 1.54
CA ALA A 42 -0.31 13.27 1.07
C ALA A 42 -0.83 12.52 -0.15
N ALA A 43 0.07 12.10 -1.03
CA ALA A 43 -0.33 11.37 -2.23
C ALA A 43 -0.99 10.04 -1.87
N ALA A 44 -0.44 9.33 -0.87
CA ALA A 44 -1.02 8.06 -0.45
C ALA A 44 -2.33 8.28 0.31
N ALA A 45 -2.36 9.28 1.18
CA ALA A 45 -3.59 9.57 1.92
C ALA A 45 -4.75 9.92 1.00
N ALA A 46 -4.47 10.64 -0.08
CA ALA A 46 -5.50 11.02 -1.04
C ALA A 46 -6.18 9.80 -1.67
N LEU A 47 -5.45 8.69 -1.83
CA LEU A 47 -6.02 7.49 -2.40
C LEU A 47 -7.04 6.82 -1.49
N THR A 48 -6.98 7.10 -0.19
CA THR A 48 -7.95 6.54 0.76
C THR A 48 -9.17 7.43 0.92
N GLY A 49 -9.13 8.65 0.40
CA GLY A 49 -10.20 9.61 0.60
C GLY A 49 -10.12 10.32 1.94
N HIS A 50 -9.04 10.11 2.69
CA HIS A 50 -8.86 10.72 4.00
C HIS A 50 -7.61 11.60 3.99
N VAL A 51 -7.50 12.47 5.00
CA VAL A 51 -6.27 13.25 5.18
C VAL A 51 -5.31 12.51 6.09
N THR A 52 -4.03 12.87 5.98
CA THR A 52 -2.97 12.18 6.71
C THR A 52 -3.25 12.11 8.22
N GLU A 53 -3.72 13.20 8.79
CA GLU A 53 -3.95 13.29 10.23
C GLU A 53 -4.97 12.28 10.73
N ASP A 54 -5.95 11.94 9.90
CA ASP A 54 -6.99 10.98 10.28
C ASP A 54 -6.50 9.54 10.23
N LEU A 55 -5.43 9.30 9.48
CA LEU A 55 -4.96 7.94 9.24
C LEU A 55 -3.87 7.49 10.20
N LEU A 56 -3.02 8.44 10.64
CA LEU A 56 -1.84 8.10 11.42
C LEU A 56 -2.21 7.50 12.77
N GLY A 57 -1.59 6.38 13.10
CA GLY A 57 -1.70 5.77 14.42
C GLY A 57 -2.97 4.98 14.68
N GLU A 58 -3.90 4.99 13.74
CA GLU A 58 -5.18 4.30 13.94
C GLU A 58 -5.14 2.90 13.35
N GLU A 59 -5.92 2.00 13.95
CA GLU A 59 -6.07 0.64 13.44
C GLU A 59 -6.93 0.70 12.19
N ALA A 60 -6.31 0.46 11.05
CA ALA A 60 -6.91 0.75 9.77
C ALA A 60 -8.17 -0.08 9.49
N TYR A 61 -8.11 -1.39 9.74
CA TYR A 61 -9.28 -2.23 9.49
C TYR A 61 -10.41 -1.96 10.46
N ALA A 62 -10.06 -1.67 11.71
CA ALA A 62 -11.09 -1.40 12.71
C ALA A 62 -11.89 -0.16 12.36
N LEU A 63 -11.24 0.85 11.78
CA LEU A 63 -11.89 2.11 11.47
C LEU A 63 -12.46 2.18 10.07
N TRP A 64 -11.74 1.66 9.08
CA TRP A 64 -12.13 1.88 7.69
C TRP A 64 -12.39 0.61 6.89
N GLY A 65 -12.08 -0.56 7.47
CA GLY A 65 -12.22 -1.81 6.74
C GLY A 65 -11.17 -1.93 5.66
N GLY A 66 -11.47 -2.71 4.65
CA GLY A 66 -10.57 -2.85 3.52
C GLY A 66 -10.30 -4.30 3.18
N ASP A 67 -9.53 -4.51 2.13
CA ASP A 67 -9.22 -5.82 1.63
C ASP A 67 -8.12 -6.45 2.48
N PRO A 68 -8.35 -7.66 3.03
CA PRO A 68 -7.34 -8.34 3.84
C PRO A 68 -6.01 -8.60 3.11
N ILE A 69 -5.99 -8.53 1.80
CA ILE A 69 -4.76 -8.78 1.04
C ILE A 69 -3.64 -7.82 1.46
N TRP A 70 -3.99 -6.58 1.81
CA TRP A 70 -2.99 -5.61 2.25
C TRP A 70 -2.28 -6.09 3.51
N LEU A 71 -3.04 -6.59 4.47
CA LEU A 71 -2.45 -7.05 5.73
C LEU A 71 -1.54 -8.25 5.52
N ASP A 72 -1.93 -9.16 4.63
CA ASP A 72 -1.10 -10.33 4.33
C ASP A 72 0.25 -9.91 3.77
N HIS A 73 0.27 -8.98 2.82
CA HIS A 73 1.52 -8.50 2.23
C HIS A 73 2.34 -7.70 3.24
N PHE A 74 1.69 -6.89 4.05
CA PHE A 74 2.38 -6.14 5.09
C PHE A 74 3.04 -7.08 6.10
N TYR A 75 2.33 -8.12 6.50
CA TYR A 75 2.86 -9.08 7.46
C TYR A 75 4.08 -9.80 6.90
N GLU A 76 4.02 -10.26 5.65
CA GLU A 76 5.14 -10.94 5.03
C GLU A 76 6.37 -10.04 4.96
N ALA A 77 6.18 -8.77 4.66
CA ALA A 77 7.30 -7.83 4.63
C ALA A 77 7.81 -7.50 6.02
N ALA A 78 6.90 -7.23 6.96
CA ALA A 78 7.27 -6.72 8.27
C ALA A 78 7.90 -7.80 9.16
N TYR A 79 7.47 -9.05 9.02
CA TYR A 79 7.92 -10.10 9.91
C TYR A 79 8.70 -11.21 9.22
N LYS A 80 8.57 -11.35 7.91
CA LYS A 80 9.27 -12.41 7.18
C LYS A 80 10.30 -11.86 6.19
N GLY A 81 10.42 -10.54 6.14
CA GLY A 81 11.43 -9.91 5.31
C GLY A 81 11.21 -10.08 3.81
N ARG A 82 9.98 -10.30 3.38
CA ARG A 82 9.68 -10.55 1.97
C ARG A 82 9.06 -9.34 1.31
N ALA A 83 9.73 -8.83 0.28
CA ALA A 83 9.14 -7.81 -0.57
C ALA A 83 8.18 -8.47 -1.55
N SER A 84 7.14 -7.74 -1.95
CA SER A 84 6.18 -8.26 -2.91
C SER A 84 5.54 -7.15 -3.70
N GLU A 85 4.92 -7.53 -4.81
CA GLU A 85 4.11 -6.63 -5.62
C GLU A 85 2.76 -7.30 -5.84
N PHE A 86 1.70 -6.51 -5.89
CA PHE A 86 0.39 -7.05 -6.20
C PHE A 86 -0.49 -5.96 -6.79
N GLU A 87 -1.54 -6.40 -7.48
CA GLU A 87 -2.53 -5.50 -8.01
C GLU A 87 -3.72 -5.47 -7.09
N ALA A 88 -4.21 -4.27 -6.79
CA ALA A 88 -5.34 -4.10 -5.92
C ALA A 88 -6.37 -3.21 -6.59
N PRO A 89 -7.63 -3.61 -6.64
CA PRO A 89 -8.67 -2.72 -7.11
C PRO A 89 -8.98 -1.67 -6.07
N SER A 90 -9.31 -0.47 -6.52
CA SER A 90 -9.85 0.56 -5.66
C SER A 90 -11.27 0.82 -6.07
N GLU A 91 -12.21 0.45 -5.22
CA GLU A 91 -13.63 0.69 -5.51
C GLU A 91 -13.92 2.18 -5.59
N MET A 92 -13.25 2.95 -4.73
CA MET A 92 -13.46 4.38 -4.68
C MET A 92 -13.09 5.07 -5.99
N LEU A 93 -11.96 4.67 -6.57
CA LEU A 93 -11.47 5.27 -7.80
C LEU A 93 -11.80 4.46 -9.04
N GLN A 94 -12.40 3.27 -8.85
CA GLN A 94 -12.80 2.37 -9.93
C GLN A 94 -11.66 2.08 -10.89
N GLN A 95 -10.49 1.82 -10.32
CA GLN A 95 -9.31 1.50 -11.11
C GLN A 95 -8.41 0.57 -10.32
N PHE A 96 -7.42 0.00 -10.98
CA PHE A 96 -6.46 -0.88 -10.34
C PHE A 96 -5.21 -0.10 -9.98
N PHE A 97 -4.58 -0.51 -8.89
CA PHE A 97 -3.29 0.00 -8.49
C PHE A 97 -2.31 -1.15 -8.41
N ARG A 98 -1.06 -0.85 -8.71
CA ARG A 98 0.03 -1.76 -8.43
C ARG A 98 0.68 -1.29 -7.13
N ALA A 99 0.70 -2.18 -6.15
CA ALA A 99 1.32 -1.89 -4.87
C ALA A 99 2.62 -2.65 -4.75
N GLU A 100 3.62 -1.99 -4.20
CA GLU A 100 4.89 -2.64 -3.85
C GLU A 100 5.03 -2.52 -2.34
N VAL A 101 5.34 -3.63 -1.69
CA VAL A 101 5.52 -3.68 -0.24
C VAL A 101 6.90 -4.23 0.05
N PHE A 102 7.62 -3.60 0.96
CA PHE A 102 9.00 -3.99 1.24
C PHE A 102 9.27 -3.87 2.73
N PRO A 103 10.21 -4.68 3.24
CA PRO A 103 10.53 -4.65 4.67
C PRO A 103 11.33 -3.41 5.05
N ILE A 104 11.11 -2.90 6.25
CA ILE A 104 11.90 -1.82 6.82
C ILE A 104 12.62 -2.34 8.07
N SER A 105 11.87 -2.87 9.03
CA SER A 105 12.41 -3.47 10.24
C SER A 105 11.33 -4.38 10.80
N GLU A 106 11.65 -5.10 11.88
CA GLU A 106 10.66 -5.99 12.46
C GLU A 106 9.40 -5.24 12.84
N GLY A 107 8.30 -5.69 12.30
CA GLY A 107 6.99 -5.08 12.55
C GLY A 107 6.64 -3.92 11.65
N LEU A 108 7.62 -3.40 10.88
CA LEU A 108 7.40 -2.26 10.01
C LEU A 108 7.66 -2.61 8.56
N CYS A 109 6.80 -2.15 7.68
CA CYS A 109 7.00 -2.29 6.24
C CYS A 109 6.69 -0.97 5.57
N GLY A 110 7.29 -0.78 4.38
CA GLY A 110 6.98 0.36 3.55
C GLY A 110 6.15 -0.09 2.36
N PHE A 111 5.43 0.85 1.77
CA PHE A 111 4.70 0.54 0.56
C PHE A 111 4.68 1.75 -0.36
N THR A 112 4.63 1.48 -1.67
CA THR A 112 4.39 2.47 -2.68
C THR A 112 3.22 1.99 -3.53
N ILE A 113 2.50 2.95 -4.10
CA ILE A 113 1.33 2.64 -4.92
C ILE A 113 1.48 3.36 -6.23
N HIS A 114 1.36 2.61 -7.31
CA HIS A 114 1.42 3.14 -8.66
C HIS A 114 0.04 3.02 -9.29
N ASP A 115 -0.28 3.98 -10.13
CA ASP A 115 -1.52 3.90 -10.89
C ASP A 115 -1.43 2.66 -11.76
N GLY A 116 -2.28 1.68 -11.45
CA GLY A 116 -2.30 0.44 -12.20
C GLY A 116 -2.63 0.64 -13.65
N THR A 117 -3.35 1.72 -13.96
CA THR A 117 -3.66 2.04 -15.34
C THR A 117 -2.40 2.27 -16.15
N ASP A 118 -1.43 3.01 -15.58
CA ASP A 118 -0.18 3.27 -16.27
C ASP A 118 0.68 2.02 -16.42
N TRP A 119 0.59 1.12 -15.45
CA TRP A 119 1.38 -0.09 -15.45
C TRP A 119 0.72 -1.21 -16.24
N ILE A 120 -0.59 -1.34 -16.13
CA ILE A 120 -1.33 -2.43 -16.73
C ILE A 120 -1.63 -2.18 -18.21
N LEU A 121 -1.88 -0.95 -18.59
CA LEU A 121 -2.28 -0.63 -19.96
C LEU A 121 -1.38 -1.23 -21.04
N PRO A 122 -0.06 -1.20 -20.92
CA PRO A 122 0.76 -1.83 -21.96
C PRO A 122 0.49 -3.32 -22.10
N ALA A 123 0.33 -4.01 -20.97
CA ALA A 123 0.04 -5.44 -20.99
C ALA A 123 -1.38 -5.70 -21.48
N GLN A 124 -2.32 -4.89 -21.04
CA GLN A 124 -3.71 -5.02 -21.48
C GLN A 124 -3.84 -4.74 -22.96
N ARG A 125 -3.14 -3.73 -23.47
CA ARG A 125 -3.16 -3.44 -24.90
C ARG A 125 -2.66 -4.63 -25.70
N SER A 126 -1.62 -5.28 -25.23
CA SER A 126 -1.12 -6.47 -25.88
C SER A 126 -2.17 -7.58 -25.87
N MET A 127 -2.81 -7.77 -24.73
CA MET A 127 -3.85 -8.76 -24.60
C MET A 127 -5.09 -8.41 -25.40
N GLU A 128 -5.48 -7.15 -25.37
CA GLU A 128 -6.62 -6.68 -26.13
C GLU A 128 -6.37 -6.82 -27.61
N LYS A 129 -5.18 -6.51 -28.07
CA LYS A 129 -4.83 -6.68 -29.46
C LYS A 129 -4.81 -8.15 -29.83
N ALA A 130 -4.33 -9.00 -28.94
CA ALA A 130 -4.30 -10.44 -29.17
C ALA A 130 -5.68 -11.04 -29.09
N ALA A 131 -6.51 -10.53 -28.19
CA ALA A 131 -7.85 -11.04 -27.95
C ALA A 131 -8.89 -10.26 -28.69
N ALA A 132 -8.49 -9.16 -29.09
CA ALA A 132 -9.24 -8.20 -29.76
C ALA A 132 -9.33 -7.36 -29.35
N GLY A 133 -8.69 -7.63 -28.61
CA GLY A 133 -8.16 -7.90 -27.60
C GLY A 133 -8.33 -8.10 -26.33
N LEU A 134 -8.45 -8.54 -25.51
CA LEU A 134 -8.16 -8.55 -24.19
C LEU A 134 -7.78 -8.43 -23.24
N PHE A 135 -8.00 -8.46 -22.80
CA PHE A 135 -7.39 -8.11 -21.76
C PHE A 135 -7.04 -8.44 -21.17
N PHE A 136 -6.95 -8.52 -21.11
CA PHE A 136 -6.23 -8.59 -20.54
C PHE A 136 -5.66 -8.95 -20.19
N TYR A 137 -5.51 -8.91 -20.13
CA TYR A 137 -4.63 -9.03 -19.81
C TYR A 137 -4.31 -9.35 -19.62
#